data_c6753dbfe1ae486f816223f479f313b1
#
_entry.id   c6753dbfe1ae486f816223f479f313b1
#
_cell.length_a   1.000
_cell.length_b   1.000
_cell.length_c   1.000
_cell.angle_alpha   90.00
_cell.angle_beta   90.00
_cell.angle_gamma   90.00
#
_symmetry.space_group_name_H-M   'P 1'
#
loop_
_entity.id
_entity.type
_entity.pdbx_description
1 polymer ?
#
loop_
_entity_poly.entity_id
_entity_poly.type
_entity_poly.pdbx_seq_one_letter_code
_entity_poly.pdbx_strand_id
1 'polypeptide(L)'
;MIEVKNLSINYGTNNIAVNNVSFSIESGNIVSIIGPNGSGKSSLIKGILGLVRASKGNIIVSGKTENSYNIGYMPQTPRFPTNIKVRELISFFKKLEEVDKNRFEKLYSLLELKHHMDKKIGSLSGGTKQKISILQCFSAKKDLYVIDEPTASLDPYISNLLKKLLIEQKNQGSLVLFSTHILSEVQELADRFLLLSEGTILIDDTPKHFLEKNNKKSIDEALMNFWNKEYKTKL
;
A
#
# COMPACT_ATOMS: atom_id res chain seq x y z
N MET A 1 9.87 9.71 8.79
CA MET A 1 8.51 10.28 8.89
C MET A 1 8.08 10.80 7.52
N ILE A 2 6.85 10.56 7.11
CA ILE A 2 6.21 11.23 5.97
C ILE A 2 5.14 12.16 6.53
N GLU A 3 5.11 13.39 6.05
CA GLU A 3 4.10 14.37 6.41
C GLU A 3 3.40 14.86 5.15
N VAL A 4 2.10 14.71 5.11
CA VAL A 4 1.22 15.21 4.04
C VAL A 4 0.50 16.43 4.56
N LYS A 5 0.65 17.58 3.88
CA LYS A 5 0.08 18.89 4.30
C LYS A 5 -0.85 19.45 3.25
N ASN A 6 -2.14 19.55 3.59
CA ASN A 6 -3.19 20.20 2.80
C ASN A 6 -3.20 19.71 1.33
N LEU A 7 -2.94 18.42 1.14
CA LEU A 7 -2.78 17.82 -0.17
C LEU A 7 -4.11 17.79 -0.91
N SER A 8 -4.11 18.31 -2.14
CA SER A 8 -5.22 18.14 -3.07
C SER A 8 -4.70 17.65 -4.41
N ILE A 9 -5.44 16.71 -5.02
CA ILE A 9 -5.13 16.12 -6.32
C ILE A 9 -6.36 16.18 -7.19
N ASN A 10 -6.24 16.84 -8.34
CA ASN A 10 -7.32 17.01 -9.32
C ASN A 10 -6.93 16.36 -10.65
N TYR A 11 -7.88 15.70 -11.28
CA TYR A 11 -7.78 15.20 -12.65
C TYR A 11 -8.67 16.07 -13.55
N GLY A 12 -8.05 17.00 -14.28
CA GLY A 12 -8.78 18.01 -15.06
C GLY A 12 -9.41 19.09 -14.16
N THR A 13 -10.40 19.80 -14.70
CA THR A 13 -10.99 20.98 -14.04
C THR A 13 -12.01 20.65 -12.95
N ASN A 14 -12.72 19.50 -13.08
CA ASN A 14 -13.89 19.20 -12.24
C ASN A 14 -13.79 17.90 -11.43
N ASN A 15 -12.69 17.15 -11.53
CA ASN A 15 -12.56 15.88 -10.83
C ASN A 15 -11.52 16.00 -9.70
N ILE A 16 -12.00 16.29 -8.49
CA ILE A 16 -11.18 16.35 -7.28
C ILE A 16 -11.11 14.93 -6.69
N ALA A 17 -9.96 14.29 -6.79
CA ALA A 17 -9.76 12.94 -6.26
C ALA A 17 -9.25 12.92 -4.82
N VAL A 18 -8.52 13.98 -4.40
CA VAL A 18 -8.06 14.20 -3.01
C VAL A 18 -8.27 15.66 -2.70
N ASN A 19 -8.89 15.97 -1.56
CA ASN A 19 -9.28 17.31 -1.19
C ASN A 19 -8.78 17.66 0.22
N ASN A 20 -7.78 18.52 0.29
CA ASN A 20 -7.25 19.10 1.53
C ASN A 20 -6.90 18.06 2.62
N VAL A 21 -6.21 16.99 2.24
CA VAL A 21 -5.83 15.90 3.14
C VAL A 21 -4.53 16.23 3.86
N SER A 22 -4.51 16.06 5.19
CA SER A 22 -3.31 16.23 6.02
C SER A 22 -3.19 15.07 7.01
N PHE A 23 -2.01 14.45 7.08
CA PHE A 23 -1.65 13.43 8.07
C PHE A 23 -0.13 13.24 8.08
N SER A 24 0.38 12.56 9.10
CA SER A 24 1.78 12.13 9.17
C SER A 24 1.88 10.65 9.43
N ILE A 25 2.96 10.03 8.98
CA ILE A 25 3.27 8.63 9.25
C ILE A 25 4.70 8.55 9.79
N GLU A 26 4.87 7.89 10.93
CA GLU A 26 6.16 7.71 11.56
C GLU A 26 6.82 6.39 11.14
N SER A 27 8.14 6.33 11.18
CA SER A 27 8.90 5.10 10.92
C SER A 27 8.52 4.01 11.94
N GLY A 28 8.52 2.75 11.51
CA GLY A 28 8.13 1.62 12.37
C GLY A 28 6.62 1.51 12.60
N ASN A 29 5.81 2.16 11.76
CA ASN A 29 4.35 2.03 11.79
C ASN A 29 3.81 1.44 10.48
N ILE A 30 2.72 0.69 10.62
CA ILE A 30 1.86 0.27 9.52
C ILE A 30 0.61 1.13 9.53
N VAL A 31 0.40 1.93 8.48
CA VAL A 31 -0.81 2.74 8.32
C VAL A 31 -1.63 2.21 7.15
N SER A 32 -2.91 1.99 7.39
CA SER A 32 -3.86 1.57 6.36
C SER A 32 -4.70 2.74 5.85
N ILE A 33 -4.90 2.82 4.54
CA ILE A 33 -5.89 3.69 3.91
C ILE A 33 -7.09 2.83 3.49
N ILE A 34 -8.25 3.10 4.08
CA ILE A 34 -9.48 2.39 3.76
C ILE A 34 -10.52 3.36 3.17
N GLY A 35 -11.54 2.82 2.55
CA GLY A 35 -12.64 3.59 1.98
C GLY A 35 -13.26 2.92 0.76
N PRO A 36 -14.44 3.35 0.33
CA PRO A 36 -15.13 2.79 -0.84
C PRO A 36 -14.34 3.01 -2.14
N ASN A 37 -14.76 2.31 -3.20
CA ASN A 37 -14.22 2.57 -4.53
C ASN A 37 -14.50 4.01 -4.96
N GLY A 38 -13.51 4.67 -5.56
CA GLY A 38 -13.62 6.08 -5.93
C GLY A 38 -13.35 7.09 -4.80
N SER A 39 -13.09 6.65 -3.55
CA SER A 39 -12.81 7.58 -2.43
C SER A 39 -11.50 8.37 -2.56
N GLY A 40 -10.61 8.03 -3.50
CA GLY A 40 -9.35 8.73 -3.71
C GLY A 40 -8.10 7.99 -3.21
N LYS A 41 -8.20 6.77 -2.65
CA LYS A 41 -7.07 5.98 -2.10
C LYS A 41 -5.88 5.87 -3.05
N SER A 42 -6.11 5.35 -4.25
CA SER A 42 -5.04 5.18 -5.24
C SER A 42 -4.49 6.51 -5.76
N SER A 43 -5.31 7.58 -5.76
CA SER A 43 -4.83 8.93 -6.11
C SER A 43 -3.93 9.49 -5.01
N LEU A 44 -4.29 9.31 -3.74
CA LEU A 44 -3.48 9.68 -2.59
C LEU A 44 -2.14 8.92 -2.61
N ILE A 45 -2.17 7.60 -2.82
CA ILE A 45 -0.97 6.77 -2.97
C ILE A 45 -0.09 7.27 -4.11
N LYS A 46 -0.65 7.53 -5.29
CA LYS A 46 0.11 8.05 -6.44
C LYS A 46 0.71 9.44 -6.17
N GLY A 47 0.01 10.29 -5.41
CA GLY A 47 0.56 11.55 -4.93
C GLY A 47 1.76 11.37 -4.02
N ILE A 48 1.67 10.47 -3.03
CA ILE A 48 2.77 10.14 -2.10
C ILE A 48 3.99 9.58 -2.87
N LEU A 49 3.75 8.79 -3.92
CA LEU A 49 4.80 8.25 -4.77
C LEU A 49 5.37 9.26 -5.79
N GLY A 50 4.83 10.48 -5.85
CA GLY A 50 5.22 11.47 -6.87
C GLY A 50 4.80 11.12 -8.30
N LEU A 51 3.93 10.11 -8.47
CA LEU A 51 3.43 9.67 -9.79
C LEU A 51 2.34 10.60 -10.36
N VAL A 52 1.73 11.40 -9.50
CA VAL A 52 0.74 12.42 -9.86
C VAL A 52 1.08 13.71 -9.13
N ARG A 53 1.03 14.83 -9.84
CA ARG A 53 1.31 16.15 -9.28
C ARG A 53 0.15 16.61 -8.40
N ALA A 54 0.48 17.06 -7.18
CA ALA A 54 -0.46 17.76 -6.33
C ALA A 54 -0.93 19.07 -6.97
N SER A 55 -2.21 19.36 -6.88
CA SER A 55 -2.77 20.65 -7.29
C SER A 55 -2.59 21.70 -6.18
N LYS A 56 -2.59 21.27 -4.91
CA LYS A 56 -2.29 22.08 -3.72
C LYS A 56 -1.62 21.22 -2.65
N GLY A 57 -0.97 21.89 -1.70
CA GLY A 57 -0.28 21.24 -0.60
C GLY A 57 1.04 20.63 -0.99
N ASN A 58 1.66 19.93 -0.05
CA ASN A 58 2.95 19.29 -0.25
C ASN A 58 3.08 18.02 0.57
N ILE A 59 4.05 17.19 0.18
CA ILE A 59 4.46 15.98 0.89
C ILE A 59 5.91 16.18 1.30
N ILE A 60 6.15 16.08 2.61
CA ILE A 60 7.46 16.23 3.20
C ILE A 60 7.92 14.87 3.70
N VAL A 61 9.10 14.48 3.28
CA VAL A 61 9.74 13.28 3.77
C VAL A 61 10.91 13.69 4.64
N SER A 62 10.79 13.48 5.95
CA SER A 62 11.78 13.95 6.94
C SER A 62 12.93 12.98 7.06
N GLY A 63 14.15 13.52 7.16
CA GLY A 63 15.37 12.77 7.46
C GLY A 63 16.24 12.41 6.26
N LYS A 64 15.77 12.66 5.04
CA LYS A 64 16.55 12.49 3.80
C LYS A 64 16.16 13.56 2.79
N THR A 65 17.06 13.92 1.88
CA THR A 65 16.74 14.80 0.75
C THR A 65 15.71 14.15 -0.17
N GLU A 66 14.86 14.93 -0.83
CA GLU A 66 13.72 14.47 -1.65
C GLU A 66 14.05 13.33 -2.63
N ASN A 67 15.30 13.21 -3.09
CA ASN A 67 15.76 12.18 -4.02
C ASN A 67 16.43 10.96 -3.37
N SER A 68 16.42 10.83 -2.04
CA SER A 68 17.15 9.76 -1.34
C SER A 68 16.28 8.72 -0.66
N TYR A 69 14.96 8.80 -0.84
CA TYR A 69 14.01 7.84 -0.26
C TYR A 69 13.92 6.58 -1.13
N ASN A 70 14.27 5.44 -0.53
CA ASN A 70 14.15 4.17 -1.21
C ASN A 70 12.74 3.60 -0.98
N ILE A 71 11.90 3.62 -2.02
CA ILE A 71 10.49 3.21 -1.94
C ILE A 71 10.29 1.84 -2.58
N GLY A 72 9.68 0.92 -1.84
CA GLY A 72 9.10 -0.31 -2.39
C GLY A 72 7.63 -0.06 -2.72
N TYR A 73 7.27 -0.19 -3.99
CA TYR A 73 5.88 -0.03 -4.43
C TYR A 73 5.32 -1.31 -5.02
N MET A 74 4.17 -1.72 -4.52
CA MET A 74 3.41 -2.85 -5.04
C MET A 74 2.02 -2.34 -5.46
N PRO A 75 1.77 -2.16 -6.77
CA PRO A 75 0.47 -1.71 -7.27
C PRO A 75 -0.58 -2.82 -7.19
N GLN A 76 -1.85 -2.46 -7.14
CA GLN A 76 -2.99 -3.38 -7.20
C GLN A 76 -2.90 -4.34 -8.40
N THR A 77 -2.52 -3.81 -9.56
CA THR A 77 -2.30 -4.59 -10.78
C THR A 77 -0.90 -4.35 -11.31
N PRO A 78 0.05 -5.27 -11.10
CA PRO A 78 1.41 -5.13 -11.61
C PRO A 78 1.44 -5.09 -13.14
N ARG A 79 2.13 -4.09 -13.69
CA ARG A 79 2.32 -3.93 -15.14
C ARG A 79 3.79 -4.07 -15.47
N PHE A 80 4.13 -5.19 -16.11
CA PHE A 80 5.48 -5.47 -16.60
C PHE A 80 5.47 -5.58 -18.13
N PRO A 81 6.62 -5.38 -18.81
CA PRO A 81 6.75 -5.61 -20.23
C PRO A 81 6.36 -7.06 -20.60
N THR A 82 5.40 -7.23 -21.50
CA THR A 82 4.77 -8.54 -21.77
C THR A 82 5.60 -9.46 -22.63
N ASN A 83 6.53 -8.91 -23.42
CA ASN A 83 7.34 -9.60 -24.42
C ASN A 83 8.65 -10.20 -23.91
N ILE A 84 9.06 -9.87 -22.67
CA ILE A 84 10.28 -10.39 -22.05
C ILE A 84 9.99 -11.63 -21.18
N LYS A 85 11.02 -12.43 -20.92
CA LYS A 85 10.94 -13.59 -20.01
C LYS A 85 11.07 -13.13 -18.55
N VAL A 86 10.51 -13.95 -17.63
CA VAL A 86 10.62 -13.70 -16.18
C VAL A 86 12.09 -13.54 -15.75
N ARG A 87 13.00 -14.40 -16.26
CA ARG A 87 14.43 -14.33 -15.94
C ARG A 87 15.06 -12.98 -16.32
N GLU A 88 14.64 -12.39 -17.43
CA GLU A 88 15.16 -11.10 -17.91
C GLU A 88 14.69 -9.96 -17.01
N LEU A 89 13.41 -9.98 -16.63
CA LEU A 89 12.85 -9.03 -15.68
C LEU A 89 13.52 -9.11 -14.31
N ILE A 90 13.71 -10.33 -13.79
CA ILE A 90 14.39 -10.54 -12.50
C ILE A 90 15.86 -10.09 -12.57
N SER A 91 16.56 -10.38 -13.66
CA SER A 91 17.95 -9.91 -13.88
C SER A 91 18.01 -8.38 -13.91
N PHE A 92 16.99 -7.73 -14.49
CA PHE A 92 16.89 -6.28 -14.50
C PHE A 92 16.70 -5.70 -13.09
N PHE A 93 15.83 -6.29 -12.26
CA PHE A 93 15.66 -5.85 -10.85
C PHE A 93 16.98 -5.96 -10.07
N LYS A 94 17.70 -7.07 -10.21
CA LYS A 94 19.00 -7.27 -9.55
C LYS A 94 20.07 -6.25 -9.96
N LYS A 95 19.94 -5.62 -11.13
CA LYS A 95 20.88 -4.57 -11.60
C LYS A 95 20.48 -3.16 -11.14
N LEU A 96 19.18 -2.92 -10.96
CA LEU A 96 18.67 -1.61 -10.57
C LEU A 96 18.78 -1.33 -9.08
N GLU A 97 18.75 -2.37 -8.27
CA GLU A 97 18.69 -2.25 -6.82
C GLU A 97 19.82 -3.03 -6.13
N GLU A 98 20.23 -2.55 -4.97
CA GLU A 98 21.10 -3.30 -4.07
C GLU A 98 20.30 -4.43 -3.38
N VAL A 99 20.16 -5.52 -4.10
CA VAL A 99 19.41 -6.68 -3.64
C VAL A 99 20.22 -7.45 -2.59
N ASP A 100 19.63 -7.71 -1.43
CA ASP A 100 20.14 -8.67 -0.48
C ASP A 100 20.01 -10.08 -1.07
N LYS A 101 21.14 -10.72 -1.40
CA LYS A 101 21.16 -12.03 -2.04
C LYS A 101 20.43 -13.10 -1.24
N ASN A 102 20.64 -13.14 0.07
CA ASN A 102 20.01 -14.17 0.93
C ASN A 102 18.50 -13.98 1.01
N ARG A 103 18.07 -12.73 1.19
CA ARG A 103 16.66 -12.36 1.20
C ARG A 103 16.00 -12.66 -0.14
N PHE A 104 16.66 -12.31 -1.24
CA PHE A 104 16.17 -12.57 -2.59
C PHE A 104 15.96 -14.08 -2.82
N GLU A 105 16.95 -14.93 -2.57
CA GLU A 105 16.85 -16.38 -2.80
C GLU A 105 15.78 -17.01 -1.91
N LYS A 106 15.65 -16.57 -0.67
CA LYS A 106 14.57 -16.99 0.23
C LYS A 106 13.19 -16.65 -0.34
N LEU A 107 12.98 -15.39 -0.74
CA LEU A 107 11.69 -14.95 -1.33
C LEU A 107 11.42 -15.64 -2.66
N TYR A 108 12.43 -15.74 -3.53
CA TYR A 108 12.33 -16.42 -4.81
C TYR A 108 11.85 -17.88 -4.66
N SER A 109 12.37 -18.59 -3.66
CA SER A 109 11.96 -19.96 -3.33
C SER A 109 10.53 -20.01 -2.79
N LEU A 110 10.19 -19.17 -1.79
CA LEU A 110 8.86 -19.12 -1.17
C LEU A 110 7.75 -18.73 -2.16
N LEU A 111 8.06 -17.91 -3.15
CA LEU A 111 7.14 -17.48 -4.19
C LEU A 111 7.03 -18.48 -5.35
N GLU A 112 7.81 -19.58 -5.33
CA GLU A 112 7.82 -20.65 -6.33
C GLU A 112 8.03 -20.17 -7.78
N LEU A 113 8.86 -19.16 -7.97
CA LEU A 113 9.06 -18.51 -9.28
C LEU A 113 9.93 -19.33 -10.24
N LYS A 114 10.64 -20.36 -9.76
CA LYS A 114 11.56 -21.19 -10.56
C LYS A 114 10.91 -21.76 -11.82
N HIS A 115 9.68 -22.26 -11.71
CA HIS A 115 8.94 -22.88 -12.82
C HIS A 115 8.43 -21.89 -13.89
N HIS A 116 8.59 -20.60 -13.64
CA HIS A 116 8.13 -19.54 -14.54
C HIS A 116 9.24 -18.80 -15.29
N MET A 117 10.51 -19.09 -14.98
CA MET A 117 11.67 -18.31 -15.45
C MET A 117 11.77 -18.16 -16.96
N ASP A 118 11.39 -19.20 -17.71
CA ASP A 118 11.44 -19.23 -19.19
C ASP A 118 10.17 -18.74 -19.87
N LYS A 119 9.12 -18.49 -19.10
CA LYS A 119 7.84 -18.00 -19.63
C LYS A 119 7.91 -16.50 -19.91
N LYS A 120 7.21 -16.05 -20.94
CA LYS A 120 7.00 -14.62 -21.19
C LYS A 120 6.04 -14.05 -20.13
N ILE A 121 6.30 -12.82 -19.68
CA ILE A 121 5.45 -12.13 -18.69
C ILE A 121 3.99 -12.06 -19.15
N GLY A 122 3.76 -11.82 -20.45
CA GLY A 122 2.40 -11.75 -21.03
C GLY A 122 1.56 -13.02 -20.83
N SER A 123 2.20 -14.21 -20.72
CA SER A 123 1.52 -15.50 -20.53
C SER A 123 1.25 -15.87 -19.08
N LEU A 124 1.68 -15.03 -18.12
CA LEU A 124 1.51 -15.30 -16.69
C LEU A 124 0.12 -14.91 -16.19
N SER A 125 -0.39 -15.67 -15.22
CA SER A 125 -1.59 -15.29 -14.46
C SER A 125 -1.36 -14.01 -13.62
N GLY A 126 -2.44 -13.35 -13.23
CA GLY A 126 -2.39 -12.19 -12.32
C GLY A 126 -1.67 -12.50 -11.01
N GLY A 127 -1.98 -13.64 -10.38
CA GLY A 127 -1.33 -14.08 -9.15
C GLY A 127 0.18 -14.29 -9.32
N THR A 128 0.65 -14.86 -10.45
CA THR A 128 2.09 -15.00 -10.71
C THR A 128 2.76 -13.65 -10.90
N LYS A 129 2.10 -12.68 -11.55
CA LYS A 129 2.61 -11.30 -11.67
C LYS A 129 2.68 -10.61 -10.30
N GLN A 130 1.72 -10.85 -9.42
CA GLN A 130 1.77 -10.37 -8.03
C GLN A 130 2.94 -10.99 -7.25
N LYS A 131 3.21 -12.28 -7.39
CA LYS A 131 4.40 -12.92 -6.81
C LYS A 131 5.70 -12.25 -7.26
N ILE A 132 5.82 -11.89 -8.54
CA ILE A 132 6.98 -11.14 -9.07
C ILE A 132 7.03 -9.72 -8.46
N SER A 133 5.89 -9.06 -8.29
CA SER A 133 5.81 -7.74 -7.64
C SER A 133 6.24 -7.80 -6.17
N ILE A 134 5.85 -8.85 -5.43
CA ILE A 134 6.34 -9.09 -4.06
C ILE A 134 7.85 -9.26 -4.06
N LEU A 135 8.41 -10.10 -4.95
CA LEU A 135 9.85 -10.30 -5.04
C LEU A 135 10.57 -8.96 -5.28
N GLN A 136 10.11 -8.16 -6.25
CA GLN A 136 10.67 -6.84 -6.53
C GLN A 136 10.61 -5.92 -5.32
N CYS A 137 9.45 -5.80 -4.69
CA CYS A 137 9.20 -4.88 -3.59
C CYS A 137 10.05 -5.19 -2.35
N PHE A 138 10.22 -6.49 -2.03
CA PHE A 138 10.79 -6.94 -0.77
C PHE A 138 12.20 -7.54 -0.86
N SER A 139 12.81 -7.63 -2.04
CA SER A 139 14.16 -8.19 -2.21
C SER A 139 15.29 -7.25 -1.75
N ALA A 140 15.02 -5.96 -1.64
CA ALA A 140 15.92 -4.95 -1.10
C ALA A 140 15.25 -4.25 0.09
N LYS A 141 16.06 -3.75 1.05
CA LYS A 141 15.54 -2.95 2.15
C LYS A 141 15.04 -1.61 1.62
N LYS A 142 13.88 -1.19 2.06
CA LYS A 142 13.26 0.09 1.71
C LYS A 142 12.98 0.92 2.95
N ASP A 143 12.96 2.24 2.78
CA ASP A 143 12.58 3.16 3.85
C ASP A 143 11.05 3.22 3.99
N LEU A 144 10.35 3.13 2.86
CA LEU A 144 8.90 3.16 2.74
C LEU A 144 8.42 2.02 1.85
N TYR A 145 7.45 1.27 2.33
CA TYR A 145 6.69 0.32 1.55
C TYR A 145 5.28 0.86 1.30
N VAL A 146 4.90 1.00 0.04
CA VAL A 146 3.56 1.42 -0.38
C VAL A 146 2.90 0.29 -1.14
N ILE A 147 1.80 -0.22 -0.62
CA ILE A 147 1.15 -1.43 -1.12
C ILE A 147 -0.32 -1.11 -1.41
N ASP A 148 -0.72 -1.19 -2.67
CA ASP A 148 -2.08 -0.86 -3.09
C ASP A 148 -2.89 -2.16 -3.28
N GLU A 149 -3.86 -2.42 -2.38
CA GLU A 149 -4.73 -3.60 -2.33
C GLU A 149 -3.99 -4.95 -2.45
N PRO A 150 -3.09 -5.26 -1.51
CA PRO A 150 -2.07 -6.30 -1.66
C PRO A 150 -2.60 -7.72 -1.85
N THR A 151 -3.72 -8.07 -1.24
CA THR A 151 -4.16 -9.48 -1.08
C THR A 151 -5.29 -9.89 -2.01
N ALA A 152 -5.95 -8.95 -2.68
CA ALA A 152 -7.17 -9.16 -3.47
C ALA A 152 -7.05 -10.25 -4.58
N SER A 153 -5.83 -10.56 -5.03
CA SER A 153 -5.59 -11.54 -6.11
C SER A 153 -4.62 -12.66 -5.70
N LEU A 154 -4.33 -12.80 -4.40
CA LEU A 154 -3.39 -13.77 -3.87
C LEU A 154 -4.11 -14.98 -3.26
N ASP A 155 -3.50 -16.15 -3.38
CA ASP A 155 -3.93 -17.30 -2.60
C ASP A 155 -3.63 -17.08 -1.09
N PRO A 156 -4.28 -17.83 -0.19
CA PRO A 156 -4.14 -17.64 1.25
C PRO A 156 -2.69 -17.77 1.76
N TYR A 157 -1.89 -18.63 1.15
CA TYR A 157 -0.49 -18.85 1.56
C TYR A 157 0.36 -17.60 1.24
N ILE A 158 0.26 -17.07 0.02
CA ILE A 158 1.01 -15.89 -0.41
C ILE A 158 0.50 -14.64 0.28
N SER A 159 -0.81 -14.53 0.53
CA SER A 159 -1.38 -13.45 1.35
C SER A 159 -0.78 -13.43 2.76
N ASN A 160 -0.70 -14.59 3.43
CA ASN A 160 -0.07 -14.70 4.76
C ASN A 160 1.44 -14.38 4.71
N LEU A 161 2.16 -14.84 3.68
CA LEU A 161 3.56 -14.48 3.47
C LEU A 161 3.72 -12.97 3.37
N LEU A 162 2.90 -12.30 2.57
CA LEU A 162 2.94 -10.84 2.39
C LEU A 162 2.68 -10.11 3.72
N LYS A 163 1.67 -10.51 4.49
CA LYS A 163 1.40 -9.95 5.82
C LYS A 163 2.61 -10.06 6.76
N LYS A 164 3.26 -11.23 6.78
CA LYS A 164 4.49 -11.43 7.57
C LYS A 164 5.62 -10.50 7.10
N LEU A 165 5.78 -10.31 5.80
CA LEU A 165 6.76 -9.38 5.24
C LEU A 165 6.50 -7.93 5.67
N LEU A 166 5.25 -7.48 5.67
CA LEU A 166 4.89 -6.14 6.14
C LEU A 166 5.25 -5.93 7.61
N ILE A 167 4.90 -6.90 8.48
CA ILE A 167 5.25 -6.86 9.90
C ILE A 167 6.77 -6.89 10.10
N GLU A 168 7.49 -7.71 9.34
CA GLU A 168 8.96 -7.75 9.37
C GLU A 168 9.57 -6.40 9.03
N GLN A 169 9.09 -5.73 7.96
CA GLN A 169 9.60 -4.41 7.57
C GLN A 169 9.31 -3.33 8.61
N LYS A 170 8.10 -3.32 9.18
CA LYS A 170 7.77 -2.46 10.33
C LYS A 170 8.76 -2.65 11.48
N ASN A 171 9.00 -3.90 11.88
CA ASN A 171 9.90 -4.23 13.01
C ASN A 171 11.35 -3.83 12.71
N GLN A 172 11.75 -3.72 11.44
CA GLN A 172 13.05 -3.21 11.01
C GLN A 172 13.11 -1.68 10.93
N GLY A 173 12.04 -0.99 11.35
CA GLY A 173 11.95 0.46 11.37
C GLY A 173 11.52 1.10 10.06
N SER A 174 11.16 0.32 9.04
CA SER A 174 10.58 0.85 7.81
C SER A 174 9.17 1.36 8.05
N LEU A 175 8.73 2.28 7.22
CA LEU A 175 7.39 2.80 7.17
C LEU A 175 6.57 1.98 6.18
N VAL A 176 5.36 1.55 6.58
CA VAL A 176 4.46 0.78 5.71
C VAL A 176 3.14 1.52 5.55
N LEU A 177 2.76 1.77 4.32
CA LEU A 177 1.47 2.33 3.93
C LEU A 177 0.77 1.34 3.00
N PHE A 178 -0.41 0.86 3.38
CA PHE A 178 -1.17 0.00 2.48
C PHE A 178 -2.62 0.45 2.35
N SER A 179 -3.21 0.25 1.19
CA SER A 179 -4.64 0.39 1.00
C SER A 179 -5.31 -0.98 1.02
N THR A 180 -6.51 -1.05 1.55
CA THR A 180 -7.34 -2.26 1.48
C THR A 180 -8.82 -1.92 1.58
N HIS A 181 -9.66 -2.78 1.04
CA HIS A 181 -11.10 -2.81 1.32
C HIS A 181 -11.47 -3.97 2.27
N ILE A 182 -10.49 -4.77 2.70
CA ILE A 182 -10.67 -5.91 3.62
C ILE A 182 -10.42 -5.43 5.05
N LEU A 183 -11.48 -5.17 5.80
CA LEU A 183 -11.39 -4.53 7.11
C LEU A 183 -10.74 -5.40 8.19
N SER A 184 -10.80 -6.73 8.04
CA SER A 184 -10.06 -7.65 8.92
C SER A 184 -8.54 -7.49 8.82
N GLU A 185 -8.01 -7.10 7.64
CA GLU A 185 -6.58 -6.82 7.48
C GLU A 185 -6.15 -5.57 8.23
N VAL A 186 -7.02 -4.57 8.29
CA VAL A 186 -6.78 -3.35 9.06
C VAL A 186 -6.64 -3.69 10.53
N GLN A 187 -7.55 -4.49 11.07
CA GLN A 187 -7.55 -4.91 12.46
C GLN A 187 -6.34 -5.80 12.81
N GLU A 188 -5.87 -6.61 11.84
CA GLU A 188 -4.76 -7.54 12.00
C GLU A 188 -3.38 -6.84 11.92
N LEU A 189 -3.22 -5.87 11.01
CA LEU A 189 -1.92 -5.36 10.60
C LEU A 189 -1.66 -3.91 10.99
N ALA A 190 -2.70 -3.06 10.97
CA ALA A 190 -2.50 -1.63 11.05
C ALA A 190 -2.34 -1.13 12.49
N ASP A 191 -1.35 -0.28 12.72
CA ASP A 191 -1.23 0.50 13.96
C ASP A 191 -2.20 1.68 13.95
N ARG A 192 -2.50 2.22 12.75
CA ARG A 192 -3.39 3.35 12.52
C ARG A 192 -4.06 3.19 11.15
N PHE A 193 -5.28 3.69 11.03
CA PHE A 193 -5.97 3.69 9.75
C PHE A 193 -6.61 5.05 9.45
N LEU A 194 -6.70 5.34 8.17
CA LEU A 194 -7.33 6.53 7.60
C LEU A 194 -8.55 6.08 6.80
N LEU A 195 -9.75 6.47 7.20
CA LEU A 195 -10.95 6.29 6.39
C LEU A 195 -11.08 7.45 5.41
N LEU A 196 -10.89 7.17 4.13
CA LEU A 196 -11.03 8.13 3.05
C LEU A 196 -12.42 8.01 2.41
N SER A 197 -13.12 9.13 2.27
CA SER A 197 -14.39 9.24 1.54
C SER A 197 -14.43 10.54 0.76
N GLU A 198 -14.84 10.47 -0.50
CA GLU A 198 -14.96 11.65 -1.39
C GLU A 198 -13.72 12.55 -1.37
N GLY A 199 -12.54 11.93 -1.34
CA GLY A 199 -11.25 12.62 -1.33
C GLY A 199 -10.84 13.23 0.01
N THR A 200 -11.61 13.08 1.09
CA THR A 200 -11.33 13.61 2.42
C THR A 200 -11.11 12.51 3.46
N ILE A 201 -10.33 12.76 4.50
CA ILE A 201 -10.19 11.85 5.63
C ILE A 201 -11.34 12.09 6.60
N LEU A 202 -12.19 11.08 6.82
CA LEU A 202 -13.28 11.12 7.80
C LEU A 202 -12.86 10.58 9.16
N ILE A 203 -11.96 9.58 9.19
CA ILE A 203 -11.46 8.97 10.41
C ILE A 203 -9.94 8.85 10.28
N ASP A 204 -9.27 9.17 11.36
CA ASP A 204 -7.85 9.01 11.56
C ASP A 204 -7.67 8.49 12.98
N ASP A 205 -7.50 7.17 13.14
CA ASP A 205 -7.55 6.53 14.46
C ASP A 205 -6.74 5.21 14.47
N THR A 206 -6.51 4.66 15.67
CA THR A 206 -6.01 3.30 15.81
C THR A 206 -7.16 2.30 15.78
N PRO A 207 -6.97 1.08 15.24
CA PRO A 207 -8.01 0.04 15.28
C PRO A 207 -8.57 -0.18 16.69
N LYS A 208 -7.69 -0.26 17.69
CA LYS A 208 -8.06 -0.50 19.08
C LYS A 208 -8.96 0.62 19.63
N HIS A 209 -8.54 1.86 19.55
CA HIS A 209 -9.30 3.01 20.06
C HIS A 209 -10.65 3.16 19.34
N PHE A 210 -10.67 2.95 18.02
CA PHE A 210 -11.90 3.01 17.24
C PHE A 210 -12.93 1.94 17.67
N LEU A 211 -12.49 0.71 17.94
CA LEU A 211 -13.32 -0.37 18.44
C LEU A 211 -13.87 -0.08 19.85
N GLU A 212 -13.02 0.36 20.77
CA GLU A 212 -13.40 0.73 22.14
C GLU A 212 -14.44 1.87 22.14
N LYS A 213 -14.19 2.94 21.38
CA LYS A 213 -15.11 4.10 21.25
C LYS A 213 -16.49 3.73 20.70
N ASN A 214 -16.54 2.75 19.80
CA ASN A 214 -17.80 2.27 19.22
C ASN A 214 -18.42 1.09 19.96
N ASN A 215 -17.77 0.57 21.01
CA ASN A 215 -18.17 -0.63 21.76
C ASN A 215 -18.44 -1.83 20.82
N LYS A 216 -17.47 -2.10 19.92
CA LYS A 216 -17.55 -3.14 18.90
C LYS A 216 -16.34 -4.05 18.93
N LYS A 217 -16.48 -5.27 18.39
CA LYS A 217 -15.41 -6.27 18.33
C LYS A 217 -14.69 -6.31 16.97
N SER A 218 -15.33 -5.80 15.92
CA SER A 218 -14.74 -5.74 14.59
C SER A 218 -14.87 -4.34 13.98
N ILE A 219 -13.89 -4.00 13.11
CA ILE A 219 -13.90 -2.71 12.39
C ILE A 219 -15.11 -2.62 11.46
N ASP A 220 -15.55 -3.75 10.88
CA ASP A 220 -16.77 -3.82 10.05
C ASP A 220 -17.98 -3.32 10.82
N GLU A 221 -18.24 -3.88 12.01
CA GLU A 221 -19.36 -3.45 12.85
C GLU A 221 -19.25 -1.99 13.30
N ALA A 222 -18.04 -1.56 13.64
CA ALA A 222 -17.80 -0.20 14.08
C ALA A 222 -18.02 0.82 12.96
N LEU A 223 -17.59 0.52 11.74
CA LEU A 223 -17.84 1.35 10.56
C LEU A 223 -19.30 1.38 10.15
N MET A 224 -20.01 0.23 10.20
CA MET A 224 -21.45 0.21 9.95
C MET A 224 -22.20 1.11 10.95
N ASN A 225 -21.80 1.10 12.22
CA ASN A 225 -22.34 2.01 13.24
C ASN A 225 -22.04 3.48 12.94
N PHE A 226 -20.82 3.78 12.50
CA PHE A 226 -20.40 5.11 12.10
C PHE A 226 -21.23 5.62 10.90
N TRP A 227 -21.35 4.83 9.84
CA TRP A 227 -22.16 5.18 8.67
C TRP A 227 -23.64 5.37 9.01
N ASN A 228 -24.23 4.50 9.84
CA ASN A 228 -25.63 4.63 10.25
C ASN A 228 -25.90 5.93 11.03
N LYS A 229 -24.94 6.42 11.81
CA LYS A 229 -25.05 7.71 12.50
C LYS A 229 -24.97 8.88 11.52
N GLU A 230 -23.99 8.85 10.59
CA GLU A 230 -23.80 9.87 9.56
C GLU A 230 -25.02 9.98 8.62
N TYR A 231 -25.60 8.84 8.20
CA TYR A 231 -26.79 8.84 7.36
C TYR A 231 -28.04 9.35 8.09
N LYS A 232 -28.19 9.03 9.38
CA LYS A 232 -29.32 9.54 10.19
C LYS A 232 -29.24 11.05 10.45
N THR A 233 -28.06 11.64 10.38
CA THR A 233 -27.85 13.09 10.58
C THR A 233 -28.10 13.89 9.28
N LYS A 234 -28.19 13.19 8.13
CA LYS A 234 -28.44 13.79 6.80
C LYS A 234 -29.90 13.67 6.34
N LEU A 235 -30.77 13.02 7.11
CA LEU A 235 -32.23 12.94 6.96
C LEU A 235 -32.93 13.82 7.98
#